data_88e6b637d38213c7183087b761a37c91
#
_entry.id   88e6b637d38213c7183087b761a37c91
#
_cell.length_a   1.000
_cell.length_b   1.000
_cell.length_c   1.000
_cell.angle_alpha   90.00
_cell.angle_beta   90.00
_cell.angle_gamma   90.00
#
_symmetry.space_group_name_H-M   'P 1'
#
loop_
_entity.id
_entity.type
_entity.pdbx_description
1 polymer ?
#
loop_
_entity_poly.entity_id
_entity_poly.type
_entity_poly.pdbx_seq_one_letter_code
_entity_poly.pdbx_strand_id
1 'polypeptide(L)'
;IFNNSLGPYSIIRVLLSGEVIPYISQVIEQASIPQMPQVKYKWNDSRVNCEIMDACEELELKKIVNFIKNIGIDNISIGMVRHLFTHKFTTLKQILTITHEQLLMLPRIEEKMATKIVNSINIVINNPIELAKIMDGSLCFGNGFGEKRCSQLVSKYPDFLDSLPTKEELNS
;
A
#
# COMPACT_ATOMS: atom_id res chain seq x y z
N ILE A 1 -5.70 20.70 -8.49
CA ILE A 1 -7.17 20.55 -8.45
C ILE A 1 -7.78 21.90 -8.09
N PHE A 2 -7.50 22.43 -6.90
CA PHE A 2 -8.15 23.66 -6.41
C PHE A 2 -7.93 24.86 -7.34
N ASN A 3 -6.67 25.20 -7.65
CA ASN A 3 -6.35 26.37 -8.49
C ASN A 3 -6.90 26.29 -9.92
N ASN A 4 -7.19 25.09 -10.41
CA ASN A 4 -7.72 24.85 -11.76
C ASN A 4 -9.20 24.41 -11.75
N SER A 5 -9.87 24.49 -10.59
CA SER A 5 -11.27 24.10 -10.41
C SER A 5 -11.62 22.76 -11.04
N LEU A 6 -10.76 21.74 -10.82
CA LEU A 6 -11.00 20.40 -11.32
C LEU A 6 -12.02 19.66 -10.45
N GLY A 7 -13.02 19.12 -11.09
CA GLY A 7 -14.11 18.36 -10.48
C GLY A 7 -14.87 17.55 -11.51
N PRO A 8 -15.99 16.94 -11.13
CA PRO A 8 -16.86 16.25 -12.07
C PRO A 8 -17.24 17.15 -13.24
N TYR A 9 -17.27 16.57 -14.44
CA TYR A 9 -17.59 17.25 -15.70
C TYR A 9 -16.56 18.27 -16.20
N SER A 10 -15.40 18.44 -15.54
CA SER A 10 -14.31 19.22 -16.14
C SER A 10 -13.85 18.59 -17.43
N ILE A 11 -13.62 19.41 -18.46
CA ILE A 11 -13.02 18.97 -19.72
C ILE A 11 -11.52 19.28 -19.68
N ILE A 12 -10.71 18.27 -19.85
CA ILE A 12 -9.25 18.36 -19.76
C ILE A 12 -8.59 17.82 -21.03
N ARG A 13 -7.43 18.38 -21.38
CA ARG A 13 -6.55 17.81 -22.39
C ARG A 13 -5.46 17.02 -21.70
N VAL A 14 -5.36 15.74 -22.05
CA VAL A 14 -4.34 14.83 -21.53
C VAL A 14 -3.34 14.53 -22.63
N LEU A 15 -2.06 14.61 -22.32
CA LEU A 15 -0.95 14.20 -23.17
C LEU A 15 -0.13 13.14 -22.46
N LEU A 16 0.67 12.38 -23.23
CA LEU A 16 1.64 11.42 -22.71
C LEU A 16 3.02 12.07 -22.62
N SER A 17 3.65 12.02 -21.47
CA SER A 17 5.05 12.36 -21.29
C SER A 17 5.91 11.12 -21.53
N GLY A 18 6.88 11.21 -22.44
CA GLY A 18 7.71 10.06 -22.80
C GLY A 18 6.92 8.87 -23.35
N GLU A 19 5.78 9.13 -23.97
CA GLU A 19 4.85 8.12 -24.55
C GLU A 19 4.21 7.17 -23.52
N VAL A 20 4.45 7.35 -22.22
CA VAL A 20 4.03 6.41 -21.18
C VAL A 20 3.19 7.05 -20.09
N ILE A 21 3.57 8.24 -19.59
CA ILE A 21 2.93 8.84 -18.41
C ILE A 21 1.90 9.89 -18.85
N PRO A 22 0.59 9.67 -18.60
CA PRO A 22 -0.42 10.67 -18.87
C PRO A 22 -0.31 11.85 -17.90
N TYR A 23 -0.40 13.08 -18.43
CA TYR A 23 -0.50 14.29 -17.62
C TYR A 23 -1.53 15.26 -18.21
N ILE A 24 -2.13 16.07 -17.34
CA ILE A 24 -3.08 17.10 -17.76
C ILE A 24 -2.28 18.28 -18.30
N SER A 25 -2.34 18.50 -19.62
CA SER A 25 -1.65 19.61 -20.27
C SER A 25 -2.45 20.90 -20.22
N GLN A 26 -3.79 20.81 -20.18
CA GLN A 26 -4.68 21.96 -20.16
C GLN A 26 -6.03 21.60 -19.54
N VAL A 27 -6.62 22.52 -18.80
CA VAL A 27 -8.03 22.49 -18.41
C VAL A 27 -8.79 23.34 -19.42
N ILE A 28 -9.69 22.72 -20.19
CA ILE A 28 -10.48 23.37 -21.24
C ILE A 28 -11.73 23.98 -20.62
N GLU A 29 -12.44 23.16 -19.80
CA GLU A 29 -13.60 23.62 -19.04
C GLU A 29 -13.43 23.27 -17.58
N GLN A 30 -13.60 24.25 -16.72
CA GLN A 30 -13.50 24.09 -15.27
C GLN A 30 -14.83 23.59 -14.70
N ALA A 31 -14.77 22.82 -13.61
CA ALA A 31 -15.97 22.52 -12.84
C ALA A 31 -16.46 23.75 -12.10
N SER A 32 -17.77 23.85 -11.89
CA SER A 32 -18.35 24.89 -11.05
C SER A 32 -17.87 24.82 -9.58
N ILE A 33 -17.57 23.61 -9.11
CA ILE A 33 -17.04 23.34 -7.77
C ILE A 33 -15.88 22.35 -7.88
N PRO A 34 -14.67 22.68 -7.37
CA PRO A 34 -13.57 21.74 -7.35
C PRO A 34 -13.85 20.61 -6.38
N GLN A 35 -13.57 19.38 -6.80
CA GLN A 35 -13.74 18.21 -5.92
C GLN A 35 -12.44 17.90 -5.21
N MET A 36 -12.41 18.14 -3.92
CA MET A 36 -11.30 17.83 -3.04
C MET A 36 -11.51 16.45 -2.36
N PRO A 37 -10.43 15.80 -1.85
CA PRO A 37 -10.56 14.57 -1.08
C PRO A 37 -11.52 14.73 0.11
N GLN A 38 -12.38 13.73 0.35
CA GLN A 38 -13.34 13.74 1.45
C GLN A 38 -12.73 13.34 2.81
N VAL A 39 -11.41 13.12 2.85
CA VAL A 39 -10.65 12.80 4.06
C VAL A 39 -9.85 14.01 4.51
N LYS A 40 -9.51 14.08 5.79
CA LYS A 40 -8.62 15.14 6.28
C LYS A 40 -7.24 14.98 5.64
N TYR A 41 -6.77 16.03 5.02
CA TYR A 41 -5.49 16.06 4.32
C TYR A 41 -4.75 17.37 4.61
N LYS A 42 -3.46 17.34 4.42
CA LYS A 42 -2.60 18.53 4.31
C LYS A 42 -1.89 18.51 2.97
N TRP A 43 -1.51 19.66 2.49
CA TRP A 43 -0.63 19.76 1.35
C TRP A 43 0.81 19.50 1.80
N ASN A 44 1.59 18.79 0.97
CA ASN A 44 3.03 18.73 1.17
C ASN A 44 3.66 20.11 0.96
N ASP A 45 4.95 20.28 1.31
CA ASP A 45 5.66 21.56 1.24
C ASP A 45 5.65 22.15 -0.18
N SER A 46 5.72 21.33 -1.22
CA SER A 46 5.64 21.75 -2.62
C SER A 46 4.22 22.11 -3.08
N ARG A 47 3.20 21.86 -2.27
CA ARG A 47 1.76 22.02 -2.59
C ARG A 47 1.29 21.29 -3.85
N VAL A 48 1.98 20.22 -4.22
CA VAL A 48 1.63 19.37 -5.37
C VAL A 48 0.78 18.17 -4.94
N ASN A 49 1.09 17.57 -3.80
CA ASN A 49 0.41 16.37 -3.31
C ASN A 49 -0.34 16.63 -2.01
N CYS A 50 -1.51 15.99 -1.89
CA CYS A 50 -2.24 15.92 -0.62
C CYS A 50 -1.78 14.70 0.16
N GLU A 51 -1.42 14.90 1.41
CA GLU A 51 -1.09 13.84 2.37
C GLU A 51 -2.26 13.64 3.33
N ILE A 52 -2.69 12.40 3.51
CA ILE A 52 -3.75 12.07 4.47
C ILE A 52 -3.22 12.32 5.88
N MET A 53 -3.97 13.08 6.69
CA MET A 53 -3.55 13.45 8.06
C MET A 53 -3.93 12.40 9.10
N ASP A 54 -5.07 11.77 8.92
CA ASP A 54 -5.61 10.80 9.89
C ASP A 54 -5.50 9.39 9.32
N ALA A 55 -5.19 8.42 10.18
CA ALA A 55 -5.33 7.02 9.84
C ALA A 55 -6.81 6.73 9.53
N CYS A 56 -7.09 6.30 8.30
CA CYS A 56 -8.41 5.85 7.91
C CYS A 56 -8.38 4.36 7.59
N GLU A 57 -9.51 3.68 7.78
CA GLU A 57 -9.64 2.25 7.53
C GLU A 57 -9.17 1.86 6.13
N GLU A 58 -9.49 2.68 5.13
CA GLU A 58 -9.07 2.45 3.73
C GLU A 58 -7.54 2.53 3.55
N LEU A 59 -6.86 3.39 4.31
CA LEU A 59 -5.40 3.48 4.29
C LEU A 59 -4.77 2.24 4.93
N GLU A 60 -5.27 1.83 6.08
CA GLU A 60 -4.78 0.63 6.76
C GLU A 60 -5.01 -0.63 5.92
N LEU A 61 -6.18 -0.74 5.29
CA LEU A 61 -6.49 -1.81 4.35
C LEU A 61 -5.47 -1.85 3.20
N LYS A 62 -5.17 -0.70 2.59
CA LYS A 62 -4.18 -0.61 1.50
C LYS A 62 -2.76 -0.96 1.95
N LYS A 63 -2.36 -0.55 3.15
CA LYS A 63 -1.06 -0.94 3.73
C LYS A 63 -0.96 -2.46 3.91
N ILE A 64 -2.00 -3.09 4.44
CA ILE A 64 -2.05 -4.54 4.62
C ILE A 64 -2.00 -5.27 3.28
N VAL A 65 -2.78 -4.83 2.29
CA VAL A 65 -2.75 -5.42 0.95
C VAL A 65 -1.35 -5.27 0.32
N ASN A 66 -0.73 -4.11 0.46
CA ASN A 66 0.63 -3.87 -0.03
C ASN A 66 1.63 -4.82 0.63
N PHE A 67 1.58 -4.96 1.96
CA PHE A 67 2.46 -5.86 2.70
C PHE A 67 2.30 -7.31 2.25
N ILE A 68 1.07 -7.82 2.24
CA ILE A 68 0.72 -9.19 1.84
C ILE A 68 1.27 -9.50 0.43
N LYS A 69 1.08 -8.55 -0.50
CA LYS A 69 1.57 -8.68 -1.89
C LYS A 69 3.10 -8.72 -1.94
N ASN A 70 3.78 -7.83 -1.21
CA ASN A 70 5.24 -7.74 -1.22
C ASN A 70 5.92 -8.98 -0.65
N ILE A 71 5.36 -9.59 0.40
CA ILE A 71 5.90 -10.82 0.96
C ILE A 71 5.50 -12.08 0.18
N GLY A 72 4.67 -11.94 -0.88
CA GLY A 72 4.33 -13.02 -1.80
C GLY A 72 3.18 -13.93 -1.35
N ILE A 73 2.26 -13.46 -0.50
CA ILE A 73 1.05 -14.22 -0.17
C ILE A 73 0.03 -14.06 -1.29
N ASP A 74 -0.30 -15.15 -1.95
CA ASP A 74 -1.32 -15.23 -2.98
C ASP A 74 -2.74 -15.44 -2.42
N ASN A 75 -3.74 -15.38 -3.30
CA ASN A 75 -5.15 -15.63 -3.01
C ASN A 75 -5.81 -14.64 -2.02
N ILE A 76 -5.12 -13.57 -1.59
CA ILE A 76 -5.69 -12.51 -0.75
C ILE A 76 -5.74 -11.20 -1.55
N SER A 77 -6.85 -10.97 -2.22
CA SER A 77 -7.10 -9.73 -2.98
C SER A 77 -7.54 -8.58 -2.05
N ILE A 78 -7.51 -7.35 -2.59
CA ILE A 78 -8.05 -6.17 -1.88
C ILE A 78 -9.52 -6.38 -1.46
N GLY A 79 -10.33 -7.05 -2.29
CA GLY A 79 -11.71 -7.40 -1.96
C GLY A 79 -11.81 -8.37 -0.79
N MET A 80 -10.90 -9.35 -0.70
CA MET A 80 -10.80 -10.27 0.42
C MET A 80 -10.39 -9.55 1.70
N VAL A 81 -9.38 -8.70 1.67
CA VAL A 81 -8.98 -7.92 2.87
C VAL A 81 -10.12 -7.02 3.33
N ARG A 82 -10.85 -6.36 2.40
CA ARG A 82 -12.03 -5.55 2.75
C ARG A 82 -13.13 -6.42 3.39
N HIS A 83 -13.35 -7.62 2.88
CA HIS A 83 -14.29 -8.56 3.49
C HIS A 83 -13.88 -8.98 4.91
N LEU A 84 -12.59 -9.24 5.13
CA LEU A 84 -12.05 -9.53 6.46
C LEU A 84 -12.21 -8.33 7.41
N PHE A 85 -11.98 -7.11 6.95
CA PHE A 85 -12.18 -5.88 7.74
C PHE A 85 -13.64 -5.73 8.21
N THR A 86 -14.62 -5.97 7.35
CA THR A 86 -16.04 -5.93 7.74
C THR A 86 -16.38 -6.93 8.84
N HIS A 87 -15.58 -8.00 9.00
CA HIS A 87 -15.73 -9.03 10.02
C HIS A 87 -14.72 -8.91 11.16
N LYS A 88 -14.17 -7.70 11.38
CA LYS A 88 -13.28 -7.34 12.51
C LYS A 88 -11.86 -7.91 12.45
N PHE A 89 -11.42 -8.45 11.33
CA PHE A 89 -10.02 -8.77 11.08
C PHE A 89 -9.34 -7.55 10.45
N THR A 90 -8.96 -6.56 11.28
CA THR A 90 -8.49 -5.25 10.82
C THR A 90 -6.98 -5.04 10.93
N THR A 91 -6.26 -5.99 11.48
CA THR A 91 -4.81 -5.91 11.64
C THR A 91 -4.08 -6.98 10.82
N LEU A 92 -2.86 -6.65 10.37
CA LEU A 92 -2.01 -7.59 9.66
C LEU A 92 -1.82 -8.89 10.47
N LYS A 93 -1.59 -8.78 11.79
CA LYS A 93 -1.42 -9.94 12.66
C LYS A 93 -2.64 -10.86 12.61
N GLN A 94 -3.85 -10.30 12.76
CA GLN A 94 -5.09 -11.10 12.71
C GLN A 94 -5.24 -11.83 11.36
N ILE A 95 -4.89 -11.18 10.26
CA ILE A 95 -4.99 -11.76 8.92
C ILE A 95 -3.95 -12.87 8.72
N LEU A 96 -2.70 -12.66 9.18
CA LEU A 96 -1.64 -13.68 9.05
C LEU A 96 -1.82 -14.87 9.97
N THR A 97 -2.62 -14.75 11.04
CA THR A 97 -2.89 -15.84 11.99
C THR A 97 -4.32 -16.37 11.89
N ILE A 98 -5.05 -16.01 10.83
CA ILE A 98 -6.44 -16.44 10.64
C ILE A 98 -6.48 -17.95 10.43
N THR A 99 -7.41 -18.63 11.13
CA THR A 99 -7.54 -20.07 10.98
C THR A 99 -8.56 -20.43 9.91
N HIS A 100 -8.50 -21.68 9.45
CA HIS A 100 -9.43 -22.23 8.47
C HIS A 100 -10.88 -22.16 8.98
N GLU A 101 -11.11 -22.52 10.25
CA GLU A 101 -12.42 -22.49 10.87
C GLU A 101 -12.96 -21.05 10.94
N GLN A 102 -12.12 -20.08 11.28
CA GLN A 102 -12.51 -18.65 11.30
C GLN A 102 -12.93 -18.18 9.92
N LEU A 103 -12.24 -18.59 8.86
CA LEU A 103 -12.61 -18.25 7.49
C LEU A 103 -13.95 -18.86 7.10
N LEU A 104 -14.21 -20.10 7.47
CA LEU A 104 -15.49 -20.77 7.17
C LEU A 104 -16.70 -20.16 7.89
N MET A 105 -16.48 -19.45 9.01
CA MET A 105 -17.55 -18.70 9.68
C MET A 105 -17.94 -17.42 8.93
N LEU A 106 -17.12 -17.00 7.96
CA LEU A 106 -17.39 -15.79 7.20
C LEU A 106 -18.30 -16.07 6.00
N PRO A 107 -19.29 -15.20 5.72
CA PRO A 107 -20.17 -15.41 4.59
C PRO A 107 -19.39 -15.39 3.26
N ARG A 108 -19.83 -16.18 2.30
CA ARG A 108 -19.24 -16.29 0.94
C ARG A 108 -17.82 -16.86 0.90
N ILE A 109 -17.32 -17.42 1.99
CA ILE A 109 -16.05 -18.18 1.98
C ILE A 109 -16.38 -19.66 2.10
N GLU A 110 -16.05 -20.39 1.05
CA GLU A 110 -16.23 -21.83 0.96
C GLU A 110 -14.94 -22.56 1.33
N GLU A 111 -15.04 -23.85 1.66
CA GLU A 111 -13.94 -24.75 2.05
C GLU A 111 -12.69 -24.61 1.16
N LYS A 112 -12.90 -24.61 -0.15
CA LYS A 112 -11.82 -24.53 -1.14
C LYS A 112 -11.08 -23.19 -1.10
N MET A 113 -11.78 -22.09 -0.81
CA MET A 113 -11.22 -20.76 -0.70
C MET A 113 -10.48 -20.61 0.64
N ALA A 114 -11.08 -21.04 1.75
CA ALA A 114 -10.47 -21.02 3.07
C ALA A 114 -9.13 -21.80 3.07
N THR A 115 -9.15 -23.02 2.52
CA THR A 115 -7.95 -23.84 2.37
C THR A 115 -6.84 -23.14 1.55
N LYS A 116 -7.18 -22.51 0.42
CA LYS A 116 -6.21 -21.80 -0.40
C LYS A 116 -5.58 -20.62 0.33
N ILE A 117 -6.37 -19.83 1.05
CA ILE A 117 -5.90 -18.67 1.81
C ILE A 117 -4.95 -19.12 2.92
N VAL A 118 -5.36 -20.08 3.75
CA VAL A 118 -4.52 -20.57 4.86
C VAL A 118 -3.22 -21.19 4.34
N ASN A 119 -3.28 -21.98 3.28
CA ASN A 119 -2.09 -22.57 2.69
C ASN A 119 -1.14 -21.52 2.13
N SER A 120 -1.65 -20.48 1.43
CA SER A 120 -0.81 -19.37 0.93
C SER A 120 -0.11 -18.63 2.08
N ILE A 121 -0.82 -18.35 3.16
CA ILE A 121 -0.24 -17.73 4.35
C ILE A 121 0.85 -18.64 4.94
N ASN A 122 0.55 -19.91 5.20
CA ASN A 122 1.46 -20.85 5.82
C ASN A 122 2.72 -21.09 4.97
N ILE A 123 2.61 -21.16 3.66
CA ILE A 123 3.77 -21.28 2.75
C ILE A 123 4.73 -20.11 2.96
N VAL A 124 4.23 -18.91 3.05
CA VAL A 124 5.06 -17.71 3.15
C VAL A 124 5.65 -17.55 4.55
N ILE A 125 4.82 -17.65 5.62
CA ILE A 125 5.30 -17.39 6.99
C ILE A 125 6.24 -18.48 7.52
N ASN A 126 6.19 -19.72 6.98
CA ASN A 126 7.06 -20.81 7.38
C ASN A 126 8.35 -20.92 6.53
N ASN A 127 8.56 -20.01 5.60
CA ASN A 127 9.77 -19.94 4.78
C ASN A 127 10.50 -18.60 5.01
N PRO A 128 11.81 -18.55 4.81
CA PRO A 128 12.55 -17.30 4.87
C PRO A 128 12.02 -16.26 3.88
N ILE A 129 11.74 -15.08 4.36
CA ILE A 129 11.34 -13.93 3.53
C ILE A 129 12.52 -12.97 3.44
N GLU A 130 12.82 -12.50 2.26
CA GLU A 130 13.86 -11.50 2.05
C GLU A 130 13.55 -10.21 2.84
N LEU A 131 14.50 -9.76 3.67
CA LEU A 131 14.33 -8.57 4.50
C LEU A 131 13.92 -7.34 3.67
N ALA A 132 14.46 -7.18 2.47
CA ALA A 132 14.12 -6.07 1.57
C ALA A 132 12.63 -6.05 1.21
N LYS A 133 11.98 -7.19 1.03
CA LYS A 133 10.54 -7.31 0.75
C LYS A 133 9.70 -6.93 1.96
N ILE A 134 10.13 -7.34 3.16
CA ILE A 134 9.47 -6.95 4.42
C ILE A 134 9.58 -5.43 4.60
N MET A 135 10.76 -4.86 4.37
CA MET A 135 11.01 -3.43 4.49
C MET A 135 10.14 -2.62 3.51
N ASP A 136 10.14 -2.99 2.23
CA ASP A 136 9.30 -2.32 1.21
C ASP A 136 7.81 -2.47 1.54
N GLY A 137 7.37 -3.67 1.86
CA GLY A 137 5.97 -3.95 2.21
C GLY A 137 5.48 -3.17 3.42
N SER A 138 6.37 -2.91 4.40
CA SER A 138 6.03 -2.20 5.63
C SER A 138 5.69 -0.71 5.41
N LEU A 139 6.15 -0.10 4.32
CA LEU A 139 6.03 1.32 4.01
C LEU A 139 6.61 2.26 5.09
N CYS A 140 7.42 1.74 6.02
CA CYS A 140 7.97 2.50 7.14
C CYS A 140 9.11 3.45 6.73
N PHE A 141 9.73 3.22 5.56
CA PHE A 141 10.90 3.97 5.09
C PHE A 141 10.54 5.20 4.25
N GLY A 142 9.25 5.47 4.05
CA GLY A 142 8.77 6.64 3.33
C GLY A 142 8.83 6.53 1.80
N ASN A 143 8.47 7.63 1.14
CA ASN A 143 8.39 7.69 -0.31
C ASN A 143 9.77 7.54 -0.98
N GLY A 144 9.82 6.70 -2.01
CA GLY A 144 11.02 6.47 -2.79
C GLY A 144 11.94 5.36 -2.25
N PHE A 145 11.57 4.71 -1.14
CA PHE A 145 12.22 3.52 -0.60
C PHE A 145 11.45 2.27 -1.03
N GLY A 146 11.59 1.88 -2.29
CA GLY A 146 11.05 0.62 -2.81
C GLY A 146 12.03 -0.55 -2.65
N GLU A 147 11.61 -1.76 -3.03
CA GLU A 147 12.37 -3.01 -2.88
C GLU A 147 13.84 -2.90 -3.34
N LYS A 148 14.10 -2.25 -4.47
CA LYS A 148 15.46 -2.07 -4.99
C LYS A 148 16.39 -1.32 -4.03
N ARG A 149 15.91 -0.24 -3.40
CA ARG A 149 16.70 0.52 -2.42
C ARG A 149 16.85 -0.24 -1.11
N CYS A 150 15.81 -0.92 -0.68
CA CYS A 150 15.86 -1.81 0.49
C CYS A 150 16.90 -2.92 0.26
N SER A 151 16.92 -3.55 -0.92
CA SER A 151 17.92 -4.58 -1.27
C SER A 151 19.34 -4.04 -1.27
N GLN A 152 19.55 -2.82 -1.79
CA GLN A 152 20.87 -2.17 -1.75
C GLN A 152 21.32 -1.90 -0.32
N LEU A 153 20.40 -1.44 0.55
CA LEU A 153 20.70 -1.18 1.96
C LEU A 153 21.08 -2.48 2.69
N VAL A 154 20.27 -3.53 2.54
CA VAL A 154 20.54 -4.84 3.17
C VAL A 154 21.83 -5.45 2.64
N SER A 155 22.13 -5.31 1.35
CA SER A 155 23.41 -5.80 0.79
C SER A 155 24.62 -5.05 1.30
N LYS A 156 24.50 -3.73 1.51
CA LYS A 156 25.61 -2.90 2.06
C LYS A 156 25.78 -3.13 3.57
N TYR A 157 24.69 -3.40 4.28
CA TYR A 157 24.67 -3.59 5.74
C TYR A 157 23.97 -4.92 6.08
N PRO A 158 24.65 -6.08 5.95
CA PRO A 158 24.04 -7.38 6.21
C PRO A 158 23.49 -7.54 7.63
N ASP A 159 24.15 -6.92 8.59
CA ASP A 159 23.80 -6.96 10.02
C ASP A 159 22.86 -5.83 10.45
N PHE A 160 22.11 -5.25 9.49
CA PHE A 160 21.26 -4.07 9.71
C PHE A 160 20.25 -4.25 10.85
N LEU A 161 19.77 -5.48 11.10
CA LEU A 161 18.84 -5.76 12.20
C LEU A 161 19.54 -5.87 13.56
N ASP A 162 20.80 -6.25 13.57
CA ASP A 162 21.57 -6.48 14.80
C ASP A 162 22.37 -5.24 15.22
N SER A 163 22.83 -4.46 14.24
CA SER A 163 23.57 -3.21 14.45
C SER A 163 23.09 -2.15 13.46
N LEU A 164 22.33 -1.17 13.97
CA LEU A 164 21.93 -0.04 13.15
C LEU A 164 23.19 0.77 12.74
N PRO A 165 23.41 0.98 11.43
CA PRO A 165 24.52 1.81 10.98
C PRO A 165 24.40 3.24 11.52
N THR A 166 25.51 3.83 11.90
CA THR A 166 25.55 5.21 12.35
C THR A 166 25.25 6.17 11.20
N LYS A 167 24.87 7.41 11.54
CA LYS A 167 24.58 8.43 10.53
C LYS A 167 25.80 8.74 9.65
N GLU A 168 27.02 8.55 10.17
CA GLU A 168 28.28 8.76 9.46
C GLU A 168 28.53 7.65 8.43
N GLU A 169 28.27 6.39 8.80
CA GLU A 169 28.37 5.23 7.90
C GLU A 169 27.35 5.26 6.76
N LEU A 170 26.16 5.85 7.00
CA LEU A 170 25.15 6.01 5.95
C LEU A 170 25.49 7.07 4.91
N ASN A 171 26.39 8.01 5.23
CA ASN A 171 26.79 9.11 4.36
C ASN A 171 28.09 8.82 3.57
N SER A 172 28.72 7.68 3.81
CA SER A 172 29.92 7.20 3.10
C SER A 172 29.54 6.29 1.93
#